data_bf81a433a270e8464ebed12af4a7b706
#
_entry.id   bf81a433a270e8464ebed12af4a7b706
#
_cell.length_a   1.000
_cell.length_b   1.000
_cell.length_c   1.000
_cell.angle_alpha   90.00
_cell.angle_beta   90.00
_cell.angle_gamma   90.00
#
_symmetry.space_group_name_H-M   'P 1'
#
loop_
_entity.id
_entity.type
_entity.pdbx_description
1 polymer ?
#
loop_
_entity_poly.entity_id
_entity_poly.type
_entity_poly.pdbx_seq_one_letter_code
_entity_poly.pdbx_strand_id
1 'polypeptide(L)'
;CIRDRAPEHPLVKTITTETQKKAVEAYVLATTKRSERDRISDVKTISGVFTGAYAVHPFTKAPIPIWIGDYVLASYGTGAVMAVPCGDQRDHDFAKHFNIPIPNIFKDVDISEAAFTEKSKTVISNSDFLDGLNFKAATKVAIDALVSLGQGERKINYRLRDAVFSRQRYWGEPFPVYYVDGLPRMIDVKHLPI
;
A
#
# COMPACT_ATOMS: atom_id res chain seq x y z
N CYS A 1 7.37 12.89 -0.32
CA CYS A 1 6.41 11.84 0.11
C CYS A 1 5.04 12.14 -0.43
N ILE A 2 4.33 11.11 -0.82
CA ILE A 2 2.93 11.15 -1.24
C ILE A 2 2.15 10.34 -0.22
N ARG A 3 0.92 10.70 0.07
CA ARG A 3 0.04 9.91 0.90
C ARG A 3 -0.96 9.21 -0.02
N ASP A 4 -0.80 7.91 -0.23
CA ASP A 4 -1.66 7.16 -1.12
C ASP A 4 -2.76 6.44 -0.35
N ARG A 5 -3.92 6.33 -0.98
CA ARG A 5 -5.07 5.62 -0.45
C ARG A 5 -5.64 4.65 -1.46
N ALA A 6 -6.14 3.54 -0.95
CA ALA A 6 -6.97 2.66 -1.75
C ALA A 6 -8.24 3.42 -2.19
N PRO A 7 -8.71 3.24 -3.43
CA PRO A 7 -9.91 3.93 -3.93
C PRO A 7 -11.15 3.69 -3.08
N GLU A 8 -11.24 2.53 -2.42
CA GLU A 8 -12.35 2.12 -1.56
C GLU A 8 -12.26 2.68 -0.13
N HIS A 9 -11.17 3.37 0.21
CA HIS A 9 -10.95 3.82 1.59
C HIS A 9 -12.03 4.85 2.02
N PRO A 10 -12.68 4.70 3.18
CA PRO A 10 -13.81 5.54 3.59
C PRO A 10 -13.49 7.04 3.63
N LEU A 11 -12.26 7.41 3.99
CA LEU A 11 -11.82 8.80 4.04
C LEU A 11 -11.74 9.48 2.67
N VAL A 12 -11.72 8.75 1.56
CA VAL A 12 -11.64 9.34 0.22
C VAL A 12 -12.79 10.33 0.01
N LYS A 13 -14.01 9.93 0.35
CA LYS A 13 -15.20 10.80 0.23
C LYS A 13 -15.12 12.05 1.10
N THR A 14 -14.55 11.94 2.29
CA THR A 14 -14.49 13.02 3.27
C THR A 14 -13.44 14.07 2.94
N ILE A 15 -12.27 13.61 2.42
CA ILE A 15 -11.13 14.51 2.18
C ILE A 15 -11.09 15.09 0.76
N THR A 16 -11.84 14.52 -0.18
CA THR A 16 -11.88 15.01 -1.56
C THR A 16 -12.47 16.40 -1.62
N THR A 17 -11.74 17.33 -2.24
CA THR A 17 -12.23 18.70 -2.44
C THR A 17 -13.32 18.73 -3.51
N GLU A 18 -14.20 19.73 -3.46
CA GLU A 18 -15.30 19.87 -4.43
C GLU A 18 -14.79 19.96 -5.87
N THR A 19 -13.63 20.59 -6.09
CA THR A 19 -13.00 20.70 -7.41
C THR A 19 -12.55 19.35 -7.98
N GLN A 20 -12.16 18.39 -7.13
CA GLN A 20 -11.70 17.07 -7.51
C GLN A 20 -12.78 16.00 -7.45
N LYS A 21 -13.92 16.30 -6.89
CA LYS A 21 -14.99 15.34 -6.60
C LYS A 21 -15.41 14.52 -7.81
N LYS A 22 -15.68 15.17 -8.93
CA LYS A 22 -16.11 14.50 -10.17
C LYS A 22 -15.04 13.54 -10.70
N ALA A 23 -13.77 13.94 -10.68
CA ALA A 23 -12.65 13.10 -11.15
C ALA A 23 -12.44 11.90 -10.20
N VAL A 24 -12.48 12.14 -8.90
CA VAL A 24 -12.32 11.10 -7.87
C VAL A 24 -13.47 10.09 -7.94
N GLU A 25 -14.72 10.53 -8.03
CA GLU A 25 -15.89 9.63 -8.13
C GLU A 25 -15.82 8.77 -9.40
N ALA A 26 -15.46 9.35 -10.53
CA ALA A 26 -15.29 8.61 -11.78
C ALA A 26 -14.17 7.56 -11.68
N TYR A 27 -13.04 7.91 -11.04
CA TYR A 27 -11.93 7.00 -10.83
C TYR A 27 -12.29 5.84 -9.89
N VAL A 28 -12.93 6.14 -8.76
CA VAL A 28 -13.40 5.13 -7.81
C VAL A 28 -14.36 4.15 -8.49
N LEU A 29 -15.33 4.66 -9.27
CA LEU A 29 -16.28 3.82 -10.00
C LEU A 29 -15.62 2.92 -11.04
N ALA A 30 -14.59 3.42 -11.73
CA ALA A 30 -13.84 2.63 -12.69
C ALA A 30 -13.01 1.53 -12.01
N THR A 31 -12.39 1.86 -10.88
CA THR A 31 -11.51 0.93 -10.14
C THR A 31 -12.30 -0.17 -9.43
N THR A 32 -13.49 0.12 -8.89
CA THR A 32 -14.33 -0.89 -8.21
C THR A 32 -14.84 -1.99 -9.14
N LYS A 33 -14.79 -1.79 -10.45
CA LYS A 33 -15.10 -2.82 -11.45
C LYS A 33 -13.98 -3.85 -11.64
N ARG A 34 -12.80 -3.60 -11.09
CA ARG A 34 -11.62 -4.48 -11.19
C ARG A 34 -11.39 -5.18 -9.85
N SER A 35 -11.07 -6.48 -9.90
CA SER A 35 -10.70 -7.21 -8.68
C SER A 35 -9.33 -6.77 -8.15
N GLU A 36 -9.07 -6.95 -6.85
CA GLU A 36 -7.73 -6.70 -6.27
C GLU A 36 -6.65 -7.52 -6.99
N ARG A 37 -6.97 -8.75 -7.40
CA ARG A 37 -6.05 -9.62 -8.13
C ARG A 37 -5.67 -9.04 -9.49
N ASP A 38 -6.63 -8.49 -10.22
CA ASP A 38 -6.39 -7.85 -11.52
C ASP A 38 -5.53 -6.60 -11.35
N ARG A 39 -5.77 -5.81 -10.30
CA ARG A 39 -4.99 -4.62 -9.97
C ARG A 39 -3.55 -4.94 -9.59
N ILE A 40 -3.32 -6.04 -8.85
CA ILE A 40 -1.97 -6.50 -8.49
C ILE A 40 -1.19 -6.98 -9.71
N SER A 41 -1.86 -7.68 -10.64
CA SER A 41 -1.21 -8.26 -11.82
C SER A 41 -0.91 -7.23 -12.91
N ASP A 42 -1.63 -6.12 -12.95
CA ASP A 42 -1.43 -5.04 -13.91
C ASP A 42 -0.34 -4.07 -13.43
N VAL A 43 0.90 -4.47 -13.65
CA VAL A 43 2.08 -3.66 -13.27
C VAL A 43 2.38 -2.56 -14.29
N LYS A 44 1.80 -2.63 -15.49
CA LYS A 44 2.13 -1.75 -16.61
C LYS A 44 1.28 -0.47 -16.66
N THR A 45 0.08 -0.53 -16.12
CA THR A 45 -0.84 0.61 -16.17
C THR A 45 -0.72 1.44 -14.90
N ILE A 46 -0.16 2.64 -15.03
CA ILE A 46 -0.10 3.59 -13.91
C ILE A 46 -1.35 4.46 -13.96
N SER A 47 -2.15 4.39 -12.91
CA SER A 47 -3.37 5.20 -12.79
C SER A 47 -3.54 5.77 -11.38
N GLY A 48 -4.14 6.94 -11.30
CA GLY A 48 -4.41 7.60 -10.02
C GLY A 48 -5.09 8.93 -10.22
N VAL A 49 -5.59 9.50 -9.14
CA VAL A 49 -6.17 10.85 -9.14
C VAL A 49 -5.83 11.58 -7.85
N PHE A 50 -5.55 12.87 -7.97
CA PHE A 50 -5.32 13.74 -6.83
C PHE A 50 -6.65 14.07 -6.13
N THR A 51 -6.70 13.98 -4.80
CA THR A 51 -7.91 14.27 -4.03
C THR A 51 -8.16 15.77 -3.79
N GLY A 52 -7.16 16.61 -4.08
CA GLY A 52 -7.16 18.02 -3.71
C GLY A 52 -6.75 18.29 -2.27
N ALA A 53 -6.64 17.26 -1.45
CA ALA A 53 -6.29 17.38 -0.05
C ALA A 53 -4.81 17.08 0.21
N TYR A 54 -4.34 17.54 1.37
CA TYR A 54 -2.98 17.36 1.85
C TYR A 54 -2.97 16.80 3.27
N ALA A 55 -2.00 15.94 3.56
CA ALA A 55 -1.65 15.53 4.91
C ALA A 55 -0.50 16.39 5.43
N VAL A 56 -0.38 16.54 6.74
CA VAL A 56 0.73 17.26 7.37
C VAL A 56 1.84 16.26 7.68
N HIS A 57 3.05 16.53 7.19
CA HIS A 57 4.22 15.71 7.54
C HIS A 57 4.51 15.80 9.04
N PRO A 58 4.66 14.68 9.76
CA PRO A 58 4.77 14.70 11.22
C PRO A 58 5.96 15.52 11.75
N PHE A 59 7.07 15.50 11.05
CA PHE A 59 8.30 16.20 11.46
C PHE A 59 8.41 17.60 10.86
N THR A 60 8.40 17.70 9.54
CA THR A 60 8.65 18.97 8.83
C THR A 60 7.44 19.90 8.79
N LYS A 61 6.26 19.40 9.14
CA LYS A 61 4.95 20.10 9.01
C LYS A 61 4.60 20.52 7.57
N ALA A 62 5.38 20.13 6.60
CA ALA A 62 5.10 20.39 5.18
C ALA A 62 3.84 19.65 4.71
N PRO A 63 3.06 20.23 3.79
CA PRO A 63 1.92 19.56 3.19
C PRO A 63 2.38 18.43 2.26
N ILE A 64 1.75 17.26 2.42
CA ILE A 64 1.97 16.08 1.59
C ILE A 64 0.70 15.83 0.79
N PRO A 65 0.74 15.84 -0.56
CA PRO A 65 -0.46 15.61 -1.36
C PRO A 65 -1.02 14.20 -1.15
N ILE A 66 -2.35 14.11 -1.13
CA ILE A 66 -3.05 12.84 -0.99
C ILE A 66 -3.61 12.42 -2.35
N TRP A 67 -3.13 11.30 -2.84
CA TRP A 67 -3.58 10.67 -4.08
C TRP A 67 -4.37 9.41 -3.78
N ILE A 68 -5.16 8.96 -4.73
CA ILE A 68 -5.71 7.61 -4.78
C ILE A 68 -5.13 6.91 -6.00
N GLY A 69 -4.68 5.67 -5.79
CA GLY A 69 -4.11 4.83 -6.83
C GLY A 69 -4.66 3.42 -6.75
N ASP A 70 -4.88 2.78 -7.89
CA ASP A 70 -5.45 1.44 -7.97
C ASP A 70 -4.47 0.35 -7.51
N TYR A 71 -3.16 0.64 -7.48
CA TYR A 71 -2.14 -0.26 -6.95
C TYR A 71 -2.11 -0.32 -5.42
N VAL A 72 -2.76 0.64 -4.74
CA VAL A 72 -2.91 0.65 -3.28
C VAL A 72 -4.11 -0.21 -2.88
N LEU A 73 -3.87 -1.22 -2.07
CA LEU A 73 -4.91 -2.17 -1.66
C LEU A 73 -5.52 -1.77 -0.31
N ALA A 74 -6.84 -1.87 -0.21
CA ALA A 74 -7.55 -1.62 1.04
C ALA A 74 -7.18 -2.63 2.14
N SER A 75 -6.80 -3.86 1.75
CA SER A 75 -6.35 -4.91 2.65
C SER A 75 -4.94 -4.71 3.21
N TYR A 76 -4.16 -3.76 2.67
CA TYR A 76 -2.81 -3.49 3.15
C TYR A 76 -2.79 -2.44 4.27
N GLY A 77 -2.49 -2.88 5.48
CA GLY A 77 -2.46 -2.01 6.66
C GLY A 77 -3.82 -1.37 6.95
N THR A 78 -3.87 -0.05 6.90
CA THR A 78 -5.10 0.73 7.07
C THR A 78 -5.76 1.12 5.74
N GLY A 79 -5.23 0.67 4.61
CA GLY A 79 -5.60 1.15 3.28
C GLY A 79 -5.14 2.59 2.98
N ALA A 80 -4.33 3.16 3.88
CA ALA A 80 -3.72 4.47 3.73
C ALA A 80 -2.22 4.33 3.98
N VAL A 81 -1.42 4.43 2.95
CA VAL A 81 0.03 4.22 2.98
C VAL A 81 0.79 5.51 2.69
N MET A 82 2.03 5.58 3.13
CA MET A 82 2.94 6.64 2.76
C MET A 82 3.83 6.11 1.62
N ALA A 83 3.72 6.71 0.44
CA ALA A 83 4.56 6.38 -0.68
C ALA A 83 6.02 6.83 -0.44
N VAL A 84 6.94 6.01 -0.91
CA VAL A 84 8.39 6.25 -0.78
C VAL A 84 9.05 6.15 -2.16
N PRO A 85 8.81 7.11 -3.05
CA PRO A 85 9.23 7.01 -4.45
C PRO A 85 10.75 6.94 -4.66
N CYS A 86 11.56 7.36 -3.70
CA CYS A 86 13.00 7.17 -3.79
C CYS A 86 13.45 5.72 -3.48
N GLY A 87 12.62 4.91 -2.80
CA GLY A 87 12.97 3.57 -2.32
C GLY A 87 11.99 2.46 -2.71
N ASP A 88 10.95 2.77 -3.45
CA ASP A 88 9.97 1.82 -4.00
C ASP A 88 9.72 2.13 -5.48
N GLN A 89 9.87 1.12 -6.34
CA GLN A 89 9.80 1.33 -7.78
C GLN A 89 8.39 1.70 -8.27
N ARG A 90 7.34 1.14 -7.68
CA ARG A 90 5.96 1.48 -8.07
C ARG A 90 5.63 2.93 -7.72
N ASP A 91 6.02 3.35 -6.53
CA ASP A 91 5.86 4.74 -6.09
C ASP A 91 6.69 5.70 -6.96
N HIS A 92 7.90 5.26 -7.37
CA HIS A 92 8.76 6.03 -8.27
C HIS A 92 8.10 6.25 -9.63
N ASP A 93 7.61 5.18 -10.25
CA ASP A 93 6.95 5.21 -11.54
C ASP A 93 5.68 6.07 -11.48
N PHE A 94 4.91 5.94 -10.40
CA PHE A 94 3.75 6.79 -10.14
C PHE A 94 4.13 8.27 -10.03
N ALA A 95 5.13 8.59 -9.24
CA ALA A 95 5.59 9.96 -9.05
C ALA A 95 6.11 10.57 -10.35
N LYS A 96 6.87 9.81 -11.15
CA LYS A 96 7.32 10.23 -12.49
C LYS A 96 6.15 10.48 -13.43
N HIS A 97 5.18 9.57 -13.49
CA HIS A 97 4.00 9.68 -14.36
C HIS A 97 3.18 10.95 -14.07
N PHE A 98 3.02 11.31 -12.81
CA PHE A 98 2.25 12.47 -12.39
C PHE A 98 3.10 13.72 -12.13
N ASN A 99 4.39 13.72 -12.49
CA ASN A 99 5.33 14.82 -12.28
C ASN A 99 5.41 15.28 -10.83
N ILE A 100 5.37 14.32 -9.88
CA ILE A 100 5.48 14.59 -8.45
C ILE A 100 6.95 14.59 -8.06
N PRO A 101 7.46 15.60 -7.34
CA PRO A 101 8.86 15.66 -6.95
C PRO A 101 9.27 14.46 -6.08
N ILE A 102 10.43 13.88 -6.39
CA ILE A 102 11.02 12.76 -5.66
C ILE A 102 12.27 13.24 -4.91
N PRO A 103 12.14 13.66 -3.64
CA PRO A 103 13.31 13.99 -2.84
C PRO A 103 14.20 12.76 -2.62
N ASN A 104 15.49 12.87 -2.92
CA ASN A 104 16.44 11.82 -2.67
C ASN A 104 16.89 11.85 -1.19
N ILE A 105 16.63 10.75 -0.49
CA ILE A 105 17.03 10.58 0.91
C ILE A 105 18.20 9.61 1.06
N PHE A 106 18.83 9.19 -0.01
CA PHE A 106 19.97 8.29 0.01
C PHE A 106 21.24 9.03 -0.38
N LYS A 107 22.27 8.89 0.44
CA LYS A 107 23.56 9.51 0.19
C LYS A 107 24.26 8.83 -0.99
N ASP A 108 24.83 9.63 -1.89
CA ASP A 108 25.64 9.18 -3.03
C ASP A 108 24.95 8.15 -3.94
N VAL A 109 23.63 8.23 -4.06
CA VAL A 109 22.80 7.36 -4.92
C VAL A 109 22.05 8.20 -5.94
N ASP A 110 22.09 7.80 -7.19
CA ASP A 110 21.26 8.38 -8.24
C ASP A 110 19.90 7.65 -8.30
N ILE A 111 18.82 8.41 -8.22
CA ILE A 111 17.43 7.94 -8.32
C ILE A 111 16.70 8.56 -9.50
N SER A 112 17.41 9.15 -10.46
CA SER A 112 16.80 9.85 -11.60
C SER A 112 16.00 8.91 -12.51
N GLU A 113 16.47 7.70 -12.73
CA GLU A 113 15.86 6.72 -13.62
C GLU A 113 15.04 5.63 -12.90
N ALA A 114 15.47 5.26 -11.71
CA ALA A 114 14.83 4.18 -10.94
C ALA A 114 14.95 4.41 -9.44
N ALA A 115 14.04 3.79 -8.68
CA ALA A 115 14.12 3.79 -7.21
C ALA A 115 15.28 2.96 -6.71
N PHE A 116 15.88 3.40 -5.59
CA PHE A 116 16.93 2.64 -4.93
C PHE A 116 16.35 1.64 -3.92
N THR A 117 16.34 0.36 -4.27
CA THR A 117 15.73 -0.69 -3.45
C THR A 117 16.67 -1.36 -2.46
N GLU A 118 18.00 -1.22 -2.62
CA GLU A 118 19.03 -1.84 -1.77
C GLU A 118 19.29 -1.07 -0.46
N LYS A 119 18.27 -0.89 0.34
CA LYS A 119 18.25 -0.02 1.55
C LYS A 119 19.34 -0.33 2.57
N SER A 120 19.87 -1.56 2.60
CA SER A 120 20.93 -1.96 3.57
C SER A 120 22.32 -1.40 3.26
N LYS A 121 22.54 -0.92 2.03
CA LYS A 121 23.86 -0.48 1.54
C LYS A 121 24.05 1.03 1.55
N THR A 122 23.10 1.77 2.09
CA THR A 122 23.14 3.24 2.03
C THR A 122 23.00 3.90 3.38
N VAL A 123 23.35 5.16 3.40
CA VAL A 123 23.22 6.08 4.53
C VAL A 123 22.14 7.10 4.17
N ILE A 124 21.32 7.47 5.14
CA ILE A 124 20.28 8.48 4.98
C ILE A 124 20.90 9.88 4.88
N SER A 125 20.34 10.70 4.01
CA SER A 125 20.68 12.12 3.81
C SER A 125 19.43 12.94 3.54
N ASN A 126 19.51 14.27 3.60
CA ASN A 126 18.38 15.18 3.38
C ASN A 126 17.15 14.87 4.25
N SER A 127 17.38 14.38 5.47
CA SER A 127 16.35 13.86 6.37
C SER A 127 16.52 14.36 7.81
N ASP A 128 17.20 15.51 7.99
CA ASP A 128 17.39 16.22 9.24
C ASP A 128 18.05 15.31 10.32
N PHE A 129 17.39 15.07 11.44
CA PHE A 129 17.90 14.25 12.53
C PHE A 129 18.20 12.78 12.18
N LEU A 130 17.84 12.33 10.98
CA LEU A 130 18.14 10.99 10.46
C LEU A 130 19.40 10.95 9.60
N ASP A 131 20.00 12.10 9.27
CA ASP A 131 21.16 12.18 8.40
C ASP A 131 22.36 11.44 9.00
N GLY A 132 23.09 10.75 8.13
CA GLY A 132 24.25 9.96 8.54
C GLY A 132 23.93 8.59 9.14
N LEU A 133 22.67 8.25 9.36
CA LEU A 133 22.27 6.95 9.90
C LEU A 133 22.10 5.92 8.78
N ASN A 134 22.40 4.66 9.09
CA ASN A 134 21.98 3.56 8.22
C ASN A 134 20.47 3.33 8.34
N PHE A 135 19.88 2.61 7.37
CA PHE A 135 18.45 2.38 7.29
C PHE A 135 17.83 1.83 8.60
N LYS A 136 18.49 0.84 9.23
CA LYS A 136 18.01 0.21 10.48
C LYS A 136 17.98 1.18 11.66
N ALA A 137 19.04 1.95 11.81
CA ALA A 137 19.13 2.97 12.87
C ALA A 137 18.15 4.11 12.64
N ALA A 138 18.05 4.61 11.40
CA ALA A 138 17.11 5.65 11.02
C ALA A 138 15.65 5.24 11.27
N THR A 139 15.27 4.01 10.93
CA THR A 139 13.93 3.48 11.19
C THR A 139 13.61 3.49 12.69
N LYS A 140 14.55 3.06 13.54
CA LYS A 140 14.36 3.08 15.00
C LYS A 140 14.16 4.50 15.51
N VAL A 141 15.05 5.41 15.14
CA VAL A 141 15.01 6.81 15.58
C VAL A 141 13.74 7.51 15.11
N ALA A 142 13.31 7.28 13.86
CA ALA A 142 12.07 7.85 13.33
C ALA A 142 10.82 7.35 14.08
N ILE A 143 10.76 6.06 14.41
CA ILE A 143 9.65 5.50 15.19
C ILE A 143 9.64 6.08 16.60
N ASP A 144 10.79 6.14 17.28
CA ASP A 144 10.91 6.67 18.63
C ASP A 144 10.50 8.16 18.67
N ALA A 145 10.86 8.94 17.64
CA ALA A 145 10.44 10.33 17.48
C ALA A 145 8.92 10.46 17.27
N LEU A 146 8.30 9.60 16.45
CA LEU A 146 6.82 9.59 16.26
C LEU A 146 6.09 9.26 17.56
N VAL A 147 6.59 8.29 18.32
CA VAL A 147 6.03 7.95 19.63
C VAL A 147 6.14 9.12 20.60
N SER A 148 7.30 9.79 20.66
CA SER A 148 7.51 10.97 21.51
C SER A 148 6.59 12.14 21.16
N LEU A 149 6.23 12.29 19.89
CA LEU A 149 5.27 13.29 19.42
C LEU A 149 3.80 12.89 19.66
N GLY A 150 3.53 11.68 20.15
CA GLY A 150 2.17 11.16 20.28
C GLY A 150 1.44 10.94 18.93
N GLN A 151 2.19 10.84 17.83
CA GLN A 151 1.64 10.72 16.48
C GLN A 151 1.80 9.31 15.87
N GLY A 152 2.25 8.36 16.66
CA GLY A 152 2.41 6.99 16.23
C GLY A 152 2.76 6.05 17.36
N GLU A 153 2.71 4.77 17.09
CA GLU A 153 3.12 3.71 18.00
C GLU A 153 3.98 2.68 17.28
N ARG A 154 4.83 1.99 18.03
CA ARG A 154 5.56 0.84 17.50
C ARG A 154 4.61 -0.34 17.41
N LYS A 155 4.44 -0.90 16.22
CA LYS A 155 3.57 -2.05 15.97
C LYS A 155 4.31 -3.14 15.21
N ILE A 156 4.12 -4.38 15.60
CA ILE A 156 4.58 -5.56 14.88
C ILE A 156 3.39 -6.16 14.16
N ASN A 157 3.42 -6.14 12.83
CA ASN A 157 2.40 -6.75 12.00
C ASN A 157 2.90 -8.13 11.54
N TYR A 158 2.16 -9.17 11.90
CA TYR A 158 2.42 -10.53 11.43
C TYR A 158 1.66 -10.76 10.12
N ARG A 159 2.36 -11.18 9.09
CA ARG A 159 1.74 -11.63 7.84
C ARG A 159 1.83 -13.14 7.79
N LEU A 160 0.70 -13.77 8.03
CA LEU A 160 0.56 -15.21 7.88
C LEU A 160 0.16 -15.52 6.43
N ARG A 161 0.62 -16.66 5.95
CA ARG A 161 0.15 -17.21 4.69
C ARG A 161 -1.15 -17.96 4.97
N ASP A 162 -2.20 -17.70 4.19
CA ASP A 162 -3.44 -18.46 4.29
C ASP A 162 -3.17 -19.94 4.01
N ALA A 163 -3.66 -20.79 4.90
CA ALA A 163 -3.62 -22.22 4.72
C ALA A 163 -4.98 -22.71 4.19
N VAL A 164 -4.95 -23.51 3.13
CA VAL A 164 -6.15 -24.18 2.64
C VAL A 164 -6.40 -25.38 3.52
N PHE A 165 -7.39 -25.28 4.41
CA PHE A 165 -7.67 -26.29 5.44
C PHE A 165 -7.94 -27.69 4.86
N SER A 166 -8.66 -27.76 3.76
CA SER A 166 -8.93 -29.03 3.05
C SER A 166 -7.67 -29.72 2.50
N ARG A 167 -6.53 -29.01 2.40
CA ARG A 167 -5.24 -29.56 1.96
C ARG A 167 -4.32 -30.00 3.08
N GLN A 168 -4.73 -29.86 4.34
CA GLN A 168 -3.92 -30.25 5.49
C GLN A 168 -3.81 -31.79 5.66
N ARG A 169 -4.26 -32.56 4.67
CA ARG A 169 -4.23 -34.02 4.65
C ARG A 169 -4.87 -34.61 5.92
N TYR A 170 -4.10 -35.30 6.75
CA TYR A 170 -4.58 -35.89 7.98
C TYR A 170 -5.19 -34.89 8.98
N TRP A 171 -4.70 -33.64 8.97
CA TRP A 171 -5.12 -32.58 9.89
C TRP A 171 -6.16 -31.63 9.29
N GLY A 172 -6.49 -31.80 8.03
CA GLY A 172 -7.48 -31.01 7.34
C GLY A 172 -8.73 -31.82 7.04
N GLU A 173 -9.84 -31.14 6.79
CA GLU A 173 -11.09 -31.73 6.37
C GLU A 173 -11.36 -31.40 4.91
N PRO A 174 -11.58 -32.40 4.04
CA PRO A 174 -11.97 -32.13 2.66
C PRO A 174 -13.36 -31.48 2.63
N PHE A 175 -13.56 -30.56 1.69
CA PHE A 175 -14.89 -30.02 1.45
C PHE A 175 -15.81 -31.12 0.92
N PRO A 176 -16.98 -31.35 1.53
CA PRO A 176 -17.91 -32.38 1.10
C PRO A 176 -18.68 -31.93 -0.15
N VAL A 177 -17.98 -31.91 -1.29
CA VAL A 177 -18.51 -31.47 -2.58
C VAL A 177 -18.28 -32.53 -3.64
N TYR A 178 -19.18 -32.62 -4.60
CA TYR A 178 -19.02 -33.34 -5.85
C TYR A 178 -19.28 -32.41 -7.02
N TYR A 179 -18.86 -32.78 -8.21
CA TYR A 179 -18.98 -31.95 -9.39
C TYR A 179 -19.98 -32.56 -10.38
N VAL A 180 -20.87 -31.72 -10.90
CA VAL A 180 -21.78 -32.06 -11.98
C VAL A 180 -21.58 -31.03 -13.10
N ASP A 181 -21.20 -31.47 -14.27
CA ASP A 181 -20.86 -30.60 -15.40
C ASP A 181 -19.86 -29.49 -15.07
N GLY A 182 -18.86 -29.82 -14.23
CA GLY A 182 -17.83 -28.86 -13.79
C GLY A 182 -18.26 -27.88 -12.68
N LEU A 183 -19.52 -27.94 -12.23
CA LEU A 183 -20.01 -27.10 -11.13
C LEU A 183 -20.00 -27.87 -9.81
N PRO A 184 -19.47 -27.28 -8.71
CA PRO A 184 -19.47 -27.92 -7.41
C PRO A 184 -20.88 -27.97 -6.80
N ARG A 185 -21.21 -29.10 -6.18
CA ARG A 185 -22.44 -29.35 -5.44
C ARG A 185 -22.08 -29.85 -4.06
N MET A 186 -22.77 -29.37 -3.03
CA MET A 186 -22.61 -29.88 -1.67
C MET A 186 -23.22 -31.29 -1.56
N ILE A 187 -22.52 -32.15 -0.84
CA ILE A 187 -23.06 -33.46 -0.42
C ILE A 187 -24.09 -33.22 0.70
N ASP A 188 -25.23 -33.89 0.60
CA ASP A 188 -26.28 -33.77 1.62
C ASP A 188 -25.75 -34.28 2.97
N VAL A 189 -26.07 -33.53 4.03
CA VAL A 189 -25.61 -33.82 5.43
C VAL A 189 -25.92 -35.25 5.86
N LYS A 190 -27.02 -35.86 5.39
CA LYS A 190 -27.37 -37.25 5.68
C LYS A 190 -26.35 -38.30 5.20
N HIS A 191 -25.45 -37.91 4.28
CA HIS A 191 -24.39 -38.76 3.74
C HIS A 191 -23.02 -38.47 4.39
N LEU A 192 -22.97 -37.61 5.40
CA LEU A 192 -21.75 -37.32 6.14
C LEU A 192 -21.73 -38.10 7.47
N PRO A 193 -20.52 -38.49 7.94
CA PRO A 193 -19.20 -38.39 7.28
C PRO A 193 -19.07 -39.38 6.13
N ILE A 194 -18.15 -39.03 5.19
CA ILE A 194 -17.83 -39.86 4.03
C ILE A 194 -16.76 -40.88 4.44
#